data_e727e5b9ba4294503fdf798a207fd2ba
#
_entry.id   e727e5b9ba4294503fdf798a207fd2ba
#
_cell.length_a   1.000
_cell.length_b   1.000
_cell.length_c   1.000
_cell.angle_alpha   90.00
_cell.angle_beta   90.00
_cell.angle_gamma   90.00
#
_symmetry.space_group_name_H-M   'P 1'
#
loop_
_entity.id
_entity.type
_entity.pdbx_description
1 polymer ?
#
loop_
_entity_poly.entity_id
_entity_poly.type
_entity_poly.pdbx_seq_one_letter_code
_entity_poly.pdbx_strand_id
1 'polypeptide(L)'
;MGLLRWLVNLILLALILLLGIFGFKFMCIYYPEKMQAFSIVNPSPNLPPVENVSNEFSLFYPNLRFNHKDITFFINEECSSQQKNRMLEGFLIVSNYTEIIKFYPSSEENADILIGCSKNSYEAEESVFIAGEGGPTKIINSTYFPIIEKGKILLYNQKTCEKPITELHELIHVLGFEHVNNTQSIIYPYLSCEQEVDSKIINMLKELYSIEPKAELYFLNASALKFGKYVNFSVNVRNEGLISAQNVILKVISENIQLDSFDLKEIDFGAGKTFEVSYLNVPSRTDSLIFKLETETPEFDKDNNILSSNFQEV
;
A
#
# COMPACT_ATOMS: atom_id res chain seq x y z
N MET A 1 26.45 73.84 41.42
CA MET A 1 25.88 72.57 41.89
C MET A 1 24.58 72.15 41.12
N GLY A 2 23.85 73.05 40.47
CA GLY A 2 22.60 72.71 39.73
C GLY A 2 22.79 71.94 38.43
N LEU A 3 23.77 72.32 37.63
CA LEU A 3 23.98 71.75 36.28
C LEU A 3 24.43 70.25 36.38
N LEU A 4 25.28 69.91 37.35
CA LEU A 4 25.74 68.52 37.54
C LEU A 4 24.60 67.61 37.99
N ARG A 5 23.71 68.06 38.87
CA ARG A 5 22.53 67.33 39.30
C ARG A 5 21.55 67.12 38.14
N TRP A 6 21.34 68.10 37.30
CA TRP A 6 20.48 68.01 36.12
C TRP A 6 21.03 66.97 35.12
N LEU A 7 22.35 66.99 34.85
CA LEU A 7 23.02 66.00 33.97
C LEU A 7 22.90 64.56 34.53
N VAL A 8 23.10 64.37 35.82
CA VAL A 8 22.95 63.07 36.49
C VAL A 8 21.52 62.53 36.36
N ASN A 9 20.50 63.40 36.55
CA ASN A 9 19.12 62.99 36.41
C ASN A 9 18.75 62.63 34.95
N LEU A 10 19.31 63.32 33.97
CA LEU A 10 19.12 63.03 32.56
C LEU A 10 19.74 61.68 32.15
N ILE A 11 20.94 61.36 32.67
CA ILE A 11 21.59 60.09 32.44
C ILE A 11 20.80 58.96 33.12
N LEU A 12 20.29 59.18 34.33
CA LEU A 12 19.45 58.20 35.03
C LEU A 12 18.13 57.91 34.30
N LEU A 13 17.49 58.94 33.75
CA LEU A 13 16.28 58.79 32.94
C LEU A 13 16.57 58.02 31.62
N ALA A 14 17.67 58.31 30.95
CA ALA A 14 18.09 57.59 29.77
C ALA A 14 18.40 56.09 30.05
N LEU A 15 19.02 55.80 31.19
CA LEU A 15 19.29 54.43 31.65
C LEU A 15 18.03 53.64 31.97
N ILE A 16 17.02 54.28 32.63
CA ILE A 16 15.73 53.68 32.92
C ILE A 16 14.98 53.38 31.61
N LEU A 17 14.99 54.32 30.66
CA LEU A 17 14.37 54.10 29.34
C LEU A 17 15.03 52.95 28.57
N LEU A 18 16.38 52.88 28.57
CA LEU A 18 17.15 51.79 27.96
C LEU A 18 16.84 50.44 28.61
N LEU A 19 16.79 50.38 29.96
CA LEU A 19 16.41 49.17 30.69
C LEU A 19 14.96 48.77 30.40
N GLY A 20 14.04 49.71 30.31
CA GLY A 20 12.64 49.50 29.91
C GLY A 20 12.52 48.88 28.50
N ILE A 21 13.25 49.45 27.52
CA ILE A 21 13.27 48.93 26.15
C ILE A 21 13.93 47.54 26.09
N PHE A 22 15.02 47.34 26.82
CA PHE A 22 15.71 46.04 26.88
C PHE A 22 14.86 44.99 27.60
N GLY A 23 14.19 45.35 28.71
CA GLY A 23 13.25 44.47 29.43
C GLY A 23 12.02 44.11 28.62
N PHE A 24 11.48 45.11 27.87
CA PHE A 24 10.36 44.88 26.95
C PHE A 24 10.75 43.92 25.79
N LYS A 25 11.91 44.17 25.17
CA LYS A 25 12.45 43.27 24.14
C LYS A 25 12.73 41.88 24.70
N PHE A 26 13.26 41.77 25.91
CA PHE A 26 13.52 40.52 26.58
C PHE A 26 12.21 39.79 26.91
N MET A 27 11.18 40.47 27.40
CA MET A 27 9.86 39.90 27.60
C MET A 27 9.23 39.43 26.28
N CYS A 28 9.32 40.20 25.20
CA CYS A 28 8.82 39.78 23.88
C CYS A 28 9.57 38.58 23.29
N ILE A 29 10.86 38.41 23.63
CA ILE A 29 11.67 37.27 23.16
C ILE A 29 11.44 36.03 24.05
N TYR A 30 11.20 36.21 25.36
CA TYR A 30 11.04 35.11 26.32
C TYR A 30 9.60 34.87 26.77
N TYR A 31 8.62 35.65 26.32
CA TYR A 31 7.23 35.28 26.57
C TYR A 31 6.97 34.01 25.75
N PRO A 32 6.60 32.89 26.38
CA PRO A 32 6.32 31.70 25.61
C PRO A 32 5.14 32.02 24.68
N GLU A 33 5.46 32.12 23.38
CA GLU A 33 4.39 32.16 22.38
C GLU A 33 3.54 30.91 22.61
N LYS A 34 2.20 31.09 22.68
CA LYS A 34 1.28 30.00 22.91
C LYS A 34 1.57 28.90 21.88
N MET A 35 1.84 27.70 22.35
CA MET A 35 1.98 26.56 21.50
C MET A 35 0.62 26.21 20.89
N GLN A 36 0.62 25.91 19.62
CA GLN A 36 -0.57 25.49 18.89
C GLN A 36 -0.23 24.21 18.16
N ALA A 37 -1.14 23.23 18.19
CA ALA A 37 -0.90 21.96 17.56
C ALA A 37 -2.15 21.40 16.87
N PHE A 38 -1.95 20.45 15.99
CA PHE A 38 -2.98 19.53 15.54
C PHE A 38 -2.43 18.13 15.37
N SER A 39 -3.30 17.13 15.42
CA SER A 39 -3.01 15.75 15.07
C SER A 39 -4.24 15.15 14.41
N ILE A 40 -4.06 14.59 13.22
CA ILE A 40 -5.12 13.97 12.42
C ILE A 40 -4.69 12.57 12.07
N VAL A 41 -5.64 11.64 12.19
CA VAL A 41 -5.55 10.29 11.65
C VAL A 41 -6.69 10.13 10.64
N ASN A 42 -6.36 9.89 9.38
CA ASN A 42 -7.35 9.63 8.36
C ASN A 42 -7.65 8.12 8.30
N PRO A 43 -8.91 7.73 8.13
CA PRO A 43 -9.22 6.38 7.72
C PRO A 43 -8.64 6.12 6.32
N SER A 44 -8.41 4.85 6.01
CA SER A 44 -8.02 4.43 4.67
C SER A 44 -9.01 4.95 3.62
N PRO A 45 -8.57 5.22 2.38
CA PRO A 45 -9.43 5.72 1.31
C PRO A 45 -10.59 4.74 1.02
N ASN A 46 -11.76 5.27 0.70
CA ASN A 46 -12.93 4.49 0.31
C ASN A 46 -12.87 4.15 -1.19
N LEU A 47 -12.00 3.23 -1.58
CA LEU A 47 -12.07 2.69 -2.94
C LEU A 47 -13.30 1.76 -3.05
N PRO A 48 -14.01 1.76 -4.18
CA PRO A 48 -15.18 0.91 -4.33
C PRO A 48 -14.78 -0.57 -4.17
N PRO A 49 -15.50 -1.35 -3.33
CA PRO A 49 -15.28 -2.78 -3.29
C PRO A 49 -15.56 -3.36 -4.67
N VAL A 50 -14.78 -4.35 -5.08
CA VAL A 50 -15.17 -5.19 -6.21
C VAL A 50 -16.48 -5.87 -5.80
N GLU A 51 -17.57 -5.51 -6.47
CA GLU A 51 -18.88 -6.06 -6.17
C GLU A 51 -18.87 -7.56 -6.48
N ASN A 52 -19.48 -8.36 -5.60
CA ASN A 52 -19.80 -9.77 -5.76
C ASN A 52 -18.75 -10.82 -5.38
N VAL A 53 -18.26 -10.75 -4.17
CA VAL A 53 -17.87 -11.99 -3.49
C VAL A 53 -19.20 -12.73 -3.16
N SER A 54 -19.62 -13.66 -4.02
CA SER A 54 -20.74 -14.56 -3.67
C SER A 54 -20.31 -15.37 -2.43
N ASN A 55 -21.24 -15.61 -1.48
CA ASN A 55 -20.98 -16.41 -0.28
C ASN A 55 -20.49 -17.86 -0.57
N GLU A 56 -20.36 -18.24 -1.82
CA GLU A 56 -19.98 -19.57 -2.28
C GLU A 56 -18.50 -19.68 -2.64
N PHE A 57 -17.88 -18.58 -3.13
CA PHE A 57 -16.47 -18.51 -3.50
C PHE A 57 -15.80 -17.40 -2.71
N SER A 58 -14.73 -17.72 -1.99
CA SER A 58 -13.94 -16.77 -1.22
C SER A 58 -12.50 -16.69 -1.74
N LEU A 59 -11.95 -15.49 -1.66
CA LEU A 59 -10.53 -15.26 -1.77
C LEU A 59 -9.92 -15.30 -0.36
N PHE A 60 -8.64 -15.65 -0.23
CA PHE A 60 -7.90 -15.58 1.04
C PHE A 60 -7.98 -14.18 1.68
N TYR A 61 -8.02 -13.15 0.84
CA TYR A 61 -8.28 -11.76 1.22
C TYR A 61 -9.17 -11.11 0.15
N PRO A 62 -10.09 -10.20 0.53
CA PRO A 62 -10.88 -9.45 -0.45
C PRO A 62 -9.98 -8.76 -1.46
N ASN A 63 -10.33 -8.85 -2.74
CA ASN A 63 -9.59 -8.23 -3.87
C ASN A 63 -8.13 -8.70 -4.05
N LEU A 64 -7.73 -9.82 -3.47
CA LEU A 64 -6.39 -10.38 -3.60
C LEU A 64 -6.08 -10.72 -5.06
N ARG A 65 -4.97 -10.20 -5.58
CA ARG A 65 -4.53 -10.44 -6.97
C ARG A 65 -3.03 -10.15 -7.14
N PHE A 66 -2.44 -10.60 -8.22
CA PHE A 66 -1.19 -9.98 -8.71
C PHE A 66 -1.48 -8.56 -9.19
N ASN A 67 -0.50 -7.66 -9.09
CA ASN A 67 -0.66 -6.27 -9.53
C ASN A 67 -0.56 -6.09 -11.06
N HIS A 68 -0.32 -7.16 -11.79
CA HIS A 68 -0.20 -7.20 -13.25
C HIS A 68 -0.94 -8.42 -13.83
N LYS A 69 -1.15 -8.40 -15.15
CA LYS A 69 -1.89 -9.41 -15.91
C LYS A 69 -0.98 -10.45 -16.55
N ASP A 70 0.28 -10.09 -16.79
CA ASP A 70 1.32 -10.92 -17.41
C ASP A 70 2.14 -11.58 -16.30
N ILE A 71 1.61 -12.71 -15.81
CA ILE A 71 2.17 -13.43 -14.66
C ILE A 71 3.32 -14.31 -15.14
N THR A 72 4.46 -14.20 -14.48
CA THR A 72 5.64 -14.99 -14.81
C THR A 72 5.73 -16.26 -13.98
N PHE A 73 6.28 -17.35 -14.57
CA PHE A 73 6.43 -18.59 -13.86
C PHE A 73 7.78 -19.26 -14.13
N PHE A 74 8.22 -20.07 -13.19
CA PHE A 74 9.38 -20.96 -13.32
C PHE A 74 8.98 -22.37 -12.91
N ILE A 75 9.27 -23.37 -13.78
CA ILE A 75 9.06 -24.79 -13.47
C ILE A 75 10.42 -25.44 -13.24
N ASN A 76 10.61 -25.99 -12.03
CA ASN A 76 11.84 -26.64 -11.64
C ASN A 76 12.21 -27.79 -12.59
N GLU A 77 13.51 -27.99 -12.81
CA GLU A 77 14.01 -29.04 -13.68
C GLU A 77 13.70 -30.46 -13.18
N GLU A 78 13.49 -30.63 -11.87
CA GLU A 78 13.12 -31.91 -11.26
C GLU A 78 11.71 -32.38 -11.65
N CYS A 79 10.87 -31.49 -12.19
CA CYS A 79 9.58 -31.86 -12.73
C CYS A 79 9.71 -32.69 -14.00
N SER A 80 8.99 -33.81 -14.06
CA SER A 80 8.92 -34.63 -15.25
C SER A 80 8.33 -33.87 -16.45
N SER A 81 8.64 -34.30 -17.67
CA SER A 81 8.08 -33.69 -18.87
C SER A 81 6.53 -33.72 -18.88
N GLN A 82 5.91 -34.76 -18.29
CA GLN A 82 4.48 -34.87 -18.16
C GLN A 82 3.93 -33.78 -17.23
N GLN A 83 4.50 -33.58 -16.04
CA GLN A 83 4.08 -32.53 -15.09
C GLN A 83 4.27 -31.13 -15.69
N LYS A 84 5.40 -30.89 -16.38
CA LYS A 84 5.65 -29.63 -17.09
C LYS A 84 4.57 -29.35 -18.13
N ASN A 85 4.26 -30.32 -19.00
CA ASN A 85 3.26 -30.15 -20.05
C ASN A 85 1.85 -29.90 -19.47
N ARG A 86 1.48 -30.62 -18.41
CA ARG A 86 0.18 -30.46 -17.75
C ARG A 86 0.06 -29.09 -17.07
N MET A 87 1.12 -28.59 -16.45
CA MET A 87 1.12 -27.24 -15.87
C MET A 87 0.97 -26.18 -16.96
N LEU A 88 1.67 -26.34 -18.09
CA LEU A 88 1.53 -25.44 -19.25
C LEU A 88 0.10 -25.48 -19.81
N GLU A 89 -0.52 -26.65 -19.85
CA GLU A 89 -1.94 -26.80 -20.26
C GLU A 89 -2.86 -26.08 -19.27
N GLY A 90 -2.62 -26.20 -17.94
CA GLY A 90 -3.35 -25.44 -16.92
C GLY A 90 -3.28 -23.94 -17.10
N PHE A 91 -2.09 -23.39 -17.36
CA PHE A 91 -1.90 -21.98 -17.68
C PHE A 91 -2.68 -21.57 -18.93
N LEU A 92 -2.63 -22.40 -19.98
CA LEU A 92 -3.35 -22.13 -21.22
C LEU A 92 -4.86 -22.11 -21.02
N ILE A 93 -5.41 -23.04 -20.22
CA ILE A 93 -6.85 -23.09 -19.91
C ILE A 93 -7.29 -21.80 -19.19
N VAL A 94 -6.59 -21.40 -18.12
CA VAL A 94 -6.91 -20.15 -17.39
C VAL A 94 -6.78 -18.93 -18.29
N SER A 95 -5.71 -18.86 -19.12
CA SER A 95 -5.51 -17.76 -20.07
C SER A 95 -6.62 -17.66 -21.10
N ASN A 96 -7.12 -18.80 -21.62
CA ASN A 96 -8.19 -18.82 -22.60
C ASN A 96 -9.56 -18.47 -21.99
N TYR A 97 -9.83 -18.93 -20.76
CA TYR A 97 -11.09 -18.64 -20.10
C TYR A 97 -11.18 -17.18 -19.63
N THR A 98 -10.09 -16.65 -19.11
CA THR A 98 -10.06 -15.27 -18.63
C THR A 98 -9.87 -14.26 -19.77
N GLU A 99 -9.15 -14.63 -20.84
CA GLU A 99 -8.74 -13.78 -21.95
C GLU A 99 -7.81 -12.62 -21.57
N ILE A 100 -7.74 -12.29 -20.30
CA ILE A 100 -7.03 -11.11 -19.75
C ILE A 100 -5.74 -11.49 -19.01
N ILE A 101 -5.68 -12.66 -18.36
CA ILE A 101 -4.49 -13.14 -17.66
C ILE A 101 -3.63 -13.95 -18.62
N LYS A 102 -2.33 -13.69 -18.65
CA LYS A 102 -1.37 -14.43 -19.45
C LYS A 102 -0.21 -14.92 -18.56
N PHE A 103 0.34 -16.08 -18.93
CA PHE A 103 1.45 -16.67 -18.22
C PHE A 103 2.67 -16.78 -19.10
N TYR A 104 3.85 -16.38 -18.60
CA TYR A 104 5.11 -16.36 -19.34
C TYR A 104 6.23 -17.03 -18.56
N PRO A 105 7.08 -17.84 -19.22
CA PRO A 105 8.24 -18.42 -18.55
C PRO A 105 9.26 -17.34 -18.16
N SER A 106 9.90 -17.53 -17.01
CA SER A 106 10.93 -16.63 -16.48
C SER A 106 12.05 -17.44 -15.80
N SER A 107 13.09 -16.75 -15.31
CA SER A 107 14.08 -17.34 -14.41
C SER A 107 13.47 -17.56 -13.02
N GLU A 108 14.04 -18.47 -12.23
CA GLU A 108 13.56 -18.74 -10.86
C GLU A 108 13.50 -17.47 -10.00
N GLU A 109 14.53 -16.64 -10.07
CA GLU A 109 14.64 -15.40 -9.28
C GLU A 109 13.51 -14.41 -9.56
N ASN A 110 13.12 -14.28 -10.84
CA ASN A 110 12.16 -13.27 -11.29
C ASN A 110 10.73 -13.78 -11.46
N ALA A 111 10.50 -15.09 -11.31
CA ALA A 111 9.18 -15.66 -11.46
C ALA A 111 8.22 -15.24 -10.35
N ASP A 112 6.97 -14.94 -10.72
CA ASP A 112 5.87 -14.69 -9.79
C ASP A 112 5.37 -16.00 -9.18
N ILE A 113 5.38 -17.09 -9.95
CA ILE A 113 4.95 -18.42 -9.52
C ILE A 113 6.12 -19.41 -9.66
N LEU A 114 6.48 -20.05 -8.55
CA LEU A 114 7.47 -21.13 -8.53
C LEU A 114 6.77 -22.49 -8.52
N ILE A 115 7.06 -23.34 -9.50
CA ILE A 115 6.50 -24.68 -9.58
C ILE A 115 7.60 -25.71 -9.30
N GLY A 116 7.41 -26.46 -8.22
CA GLY A 116 8.23 -27.60 -7.84
C GLY A 116 7.49 -28.92 -8.01
N CYS A 117 8.24 -30.02 -8.04
CA CYS A 117 7.69 -31.36 -8.10
C CYS A 117 8.38 -32.26 -7.08
N SER A 118 7.61 -33.16 -6.47
CA SER A 118 8.15 -34.17 -5.54
C SER A 118 7.87 -35.56 -6.08
N LYS A 119 8.85 -36.45 -5.93
CA LYS A 119 8.70 -37.88 -6.27
C LYS A 119 7.96 -38.66 -5.19
N ASN A 120 7.87 -38.11 -4.00
CA ASN A 120 7.21 -38.74 -2.87
C ASN A 120 5.71 -38.34 -2.89
N SER A 121 4.84 -39.33 -2.81
CA SER A 121 3.44 -39.10 -2.45
C SER A 121 3.38 -38.75 -0.96
N TYR A 122 2.62 -37.74 -0.58
CA TYR A 122 2.38 -37.42 0.81
C TYR A 122 1.01 -37.97 1.21
N GLU A 123 1.00 -38.87 2.19
CA GLU A 123 -0.22 -39.44 2.78
C GLU A 123 -0.60 -38.58 3.98
N ALA A 124 -1.73 -37.87 3.89
CA ALA A 124 -2.20 -37.00 4.96
C ALA A 124 -2.93 -37.77 6.06
N GLU A 125 -3.74 -38.77 5.67
CA GLU A 125 -4.47 -39.68 6.54
C GLU A 125 -4.59 -41.05 5.84
N GLU A 126 -5.07 -42.08 6.57
CA GLU A 126 -5.27 -43.43 5.98
C GLU A 126 -6.09 -43.33 4.68
N SER A 127 -5.46 -43.61 3.54
CA SER A 127 -6.04 -43.58 2.19
C SER A 127 -6.31 -42.20 1.57
N VAL A 128 -5.88 -41.08 2.18
CA VAL A 128 -6.00 -39.73 1.59
C VAL A 128 -4.61 -39.26 1.19
N PHE A 129 -4.42 -39.03 -0.11
CA PHE A 129 -3.16 -38.56 -0.67
C PHE A 129 -3.30 -37.11 -1.09
N ILE A 130 -2.31 -36.28 -0.74
CA ILE A 130 -2.18 -34.91 -1.23
C ILE A 130 -1.64 -34.95 -2.65
N ALA A 131 -2.38 -34.36 -3.59
CA ALA A 131 -2.02 -34.35 -5.02
C ALA A 131 -1.07 -33.20 -5.36
N GLY A 132 -1.25 -32.08 -4.68
CA GLY A 132 -0.46 -30.89 -4.82
C GLY A 132 -0.66 -29.96 -3.63
N GLU A 133 0.10 -28.89 -3.61
CA GLU A 133 -0.04 -27.76 -2.70
C GLU A 133 0.18 -26.49 -3.50
N GLY A 134 -0.75 -25.54 -3.44
CA GLY A 134 -0.66 -24.27 -4.14
C GLY A 134 -1.14 -23.10 -3.30
N GLY A 135 -0.57 -21.94 -3.52
CA GLY A 135 -1.04 -20.71 -2.87
C GLY A 135 -0.06 -19.56 -2.94
N PRO A 136 -0.49 -18.36 -2.54
CA PRO A 136 0.39 -17.23 -2.33
C PRO A 136 1.39 -17.51 -1.21
N THR A 137 2.66 -17.21 -1.44
CA THR A 137 3.73 -17.35 -0.44
C THR A 137 4.19 -16.01 0.12
N LYS A 138 3.96 -14.95 -0.63
CA LYS A 138 4.23 -13.59 -0.18
C LYS A 138 3.11 -12.67 -0.64
N ILE A 139 2.49 -12.00 0.33
CA ILE A 139 1.41 -11.04 0.10
C ILE A 139 1.83 -9.70 0.69
N ILE A 140 1.69 -8.64 -0.10
CA ILE A 140 1.82 -7.27 0.37
C ILE A 140 0.43 -6.83 0.83
N ASN A 141 0.32 -6.53 2.12
CA ASN A 141 -0.94 -6.09 2.70
C ASN A 141 -1.23 -4.65 2.27
N SER A 142 -2.37 -4.47 1.67
CA SER A 142 -3.00 -3.20 1.38
C SER A 142 -4.47 -3.31 1.78
N THR A 143 -5.10 -2.20 2.13
CA THR A 143 -6.49 -2.22 2.60
C THR A 143 -7.46 -2.63 1.51
N TYR A 144 -7.16 -2.29 0.25
CA TYR A 144 -8.07 -2.50 -0.88
C TYR A 144 -7.64 -3.61 -1.82
N PHE A 145 -6.35 -3.64 -2.13
CA PHE A 145 -5.79 -4.61 -3.06
C PHE A 145 -4.60 -5.30 -2.41
N PRO A 146 -4.83 -6.28 -1.50
CA PRO A 146 -3.74 -7.16 -1.11
C PRO A 146 -3.12 -7.74 -2.38
N ILE A 147 -1.79 -7.64 -2.49
CA ILE A 147 -1.08 -7.99 -3.71
C ILE A 147 -0.34 -9.29 -3.50
N ILE A 148 -0.60 -10.26 -4.35
CA ILE A 148 0.23 -11.47 -4.44
C ILE A 148 1.56 -11.06 -5.07
N GLU A 149 2.63 -11.10 -4.29
CA GLU A 149 3.98 -10.82 -4.78
C GLU A 149 4.64 -12.10 -5.29
N LYS A 150 4.40 -13.23 -4.60
CA LYS A 150 4.92 -14.55 -4.99
C LYS A 150 3.89 -15.63 -4.67
N GLY A 151 3.82 -16.63 -5.55
CA GLY A 151 3.07 -17.86 -5.36
C GLY A 151 3.96 -19.09 -5.54
N LYS A 152 3.48 -20.21 -5.02
CA LYS A 152 4.17 -21.49 -5.18
C LYS A 152 3.17 -22.60 -5.47
N ILE A 153 3.58 -23.53 -6.32
CA ILE A 153 2.88 -24.79 -6.58
C ILE A 153 3.88 -25.93 -6.34
N LEU A 154 3.47 -26.96 -5.59
CA LEU A 154 4.21 -28.19 -5.43
C LEU A 154 3.34 -29.34 -5.91
N LEU A 155 3.77 -30.06 -6.93
CA LEU A 155 3.06 -31.18 -7.51
C LEU A 155 3.67 -32.51 -7.02
N TYR A 156 2.83 -33.39 -6.50
CA TYR A 156 3.23 -34.72 -6.09
C TYR A 156 3.02 -35.75 -7.22
N ASN A 157 3.76 -36.86 -7.15
CA ASN A 157 3.64 -37.91 -8.15
C ASN A 157 2.39 -38.77 -7.88
N GLN A 158 1.37 -38.63 -8.72
CA GLN A 158 0.10 -39.32 -8.60
C GLN A 158 -0.45 -39.83 -9.91
N LYS A 159 -1.53 -40.62 -9.85
CA LYS A 159 -2.34 -40.95 -11.01
C LYS A 159 -2.94 -39.66 -11.56
N THR A 160 -2.72 -39.42 -12.85
CA THR A 160 -3.20 -38.21 -13.54
C THR A 160 -4.52 -38.46 -14.21
N CYS A 161 -5.42 -37.48 -14.12
CA CYS A 161 -6.60 -37.40 -14.95
C CYS A 161 -6.22 -37.06 -16.40
N GLU A 162 -7.12 -37.19 -17.33
CA GLU A 162 -6.90 -36.73 -18.72
C GLU A 162 -6.69 -35.20 -18.74
N LYS A 163 -7.56 -34.45 -18.06
CA LYS A 163 -7.42 -33.00 -17.86
C LYS A 163 -6.37 -32.71 -16.74
N PRO A 164 -5.71 -31.53 -16.74
CA PRO A 164 -4.73 -31.14 -15.71
C PRO A 164 -5.42 -30.65 -14.42
N ILE A 165 -6.22 -31.52 -13.77
CA ILE A 165 -7.07 -31.17 -12.63
C ILE A 165 -6.23 -30.67 -11.44
N THR A 166 -5.19 -31.40 -11.04
CA THR A 166 -4.33 -30.99 -9.92
C THR A 166 -3.66 -29.67 -10.19
N GLU A 167 -3.10 -29.52 -11.38
CA GLU A 167 -2.37 -28.31 -11.79
C GLU A 167 -3.30 -27.08 -11.82
N LEU A 168 -4.54 -27.25 -12.26
CA LEU A 168 -5.56 -26.21 -12.26
C LEU A 168 -6.01 -25.86 -10.83
N HIS A 169 -6.25 -26.87 -9.99
CA HIS A 169 -6.61 -26.67 -8.59
C HIS A 169 -5.57 -25.80 -7.87
N GLU A 170 -4.29 -26.19 -7.94
CA GLU A 170 -3.22 -25.47 -7.29
C GLU A 170 -2.98 -24.07 -7.89
N LEU A 171 -3.19 -23.92 -9.20
CA LEU A 171 -3.09 -22.62 -9.87
C LEU A 171 -4.19 -21.66 -9.40
N ILE A 172 -5.42 -22.12 -9.25
CA ILE A 172 -6.53 -21.29 -8.74
C ILE A 172 -6.27 -20.86 -7.30
N HIS A 173 -5.66 -21.71 -6.46
CA HIS A 173 -5.19 -21.30 -5.13
C HIS A 173 -4.11 -20.23 -5.19
N VAL A 174 -3.13 -20.33 -6.09
CA VAL A 174 -2.12 -19.28 -6.29
C VAL A 174 -2.75 -17.96 -6.74
N LEU A 175 -3.86 -18.00 -7.48
CA LEU A 175 -4.63 -16.81 -7.87
C LEU A 175 -5.51 -16.26 -6.75
N GLY A 176 -5.44 -16.83 -5.55
CA GLY A 176 -6.01 -16.28 -4.32
C GLY A 176 -7.31 -16.91 -3.82
N PHE A 177 -7.82 -17.96 -4.44
CA PHE A 177 -9.08 -18.60 -4.06
C PHE A 177 -8.91 -19.66 -2.97
N GLU A 178 -9.86 -19.71 -2.05
CA GLU A 178 -10.00 -20.77 -1.05
C GLU A 178 -10.83 -21.97 -1.57
N HIS A 179 -10.79 -23.07 -0.84
CA HIS A 179 -11.64 -24.21 -1.12
C HIS A 179 -13.14 -23.88 -1.02
N VAL A 180 -13.95 -24.56 -1.81
CA VAL A 180 -15.42 -24.47 -1.78
C VAL A 180 -16.06 -25.81 -1.49
N ASN A 181 -17.27 -25.79 -0.92
CA ASN A 181 -18.04 -27.01 -0.66
C ASN A 181 -18.95 -27.38 -1.86
N ASN A 182 -18.33 -27.53 -3.04
CA ASN A 182 -19.01 -27.96 -4.26
C ASN A 182 -18.16 -29.05 -4.93
N THR A 183 -18.61 -30.28 -4.97
CA THR A 183 -17.88 -31.45 -5.48
C THR A 183 -17.53 -31.38 -6.97
N GLN A 184 -18.20 -30.54 -7.73
CA GLN A 184 -17.92 -30.32 -9.16
C GLN A 184 -16.91 -29.23 -9.41
N SER A 185 -16.61 -28.42 -8.39
CA SER A 185 -15.67 -27.31 -8.50
C SER A 185 -14.23 -27.80 -8.58
N ILE A 186 -13.42 -27.12 -9.39
CA ILE A 186 -11.98 -27.39 -9.46
C ILE A 186 -11.26 -27.19 -8.13
N ILE A 187 -11.78 -26.32 -7.24
CA ILE A 187 -11.21 -26.03 -5.90
C ILE A 187 -11.97 -26.73 -4.77
N TYR A 188 -12.66 -27.83 -5.05
CA TYR A 188 -13.16 -28.72 -3.99
C TYR A 188 -11.98 -29.45 -3.33
N PRO A 189 -11.92 -29.61 -1.99
CA PRO A 189 -10.76 -30.18 -1.29
C PRO A 189 -10.33 -31.58 -1.74
N TYR A 190 -11.24 -32.37 -2.30
CA TYR A 190 -10.95 -33.72 -2.78
C TYR A 190 -11.03 -33.76 -4.31
N LEU A 191 -9.91 -34.10 -4.95
CA LEU A 191 -9.80 -34.11 -6.41
C LEU A 191 -10.58 -35.24 -7.08
N SER A 192 -11.25 -34.91 -8.16
CA SER A 192 -11.92 -35.85 -9.07
C SER A 192 -11.65 -35.44 -10.53
N CYS A 193 -11.53 -36.43 -11.42
CA CYS A 193 -11.31 -36.15 -12.84
C CYS A 193 -12.52 -35.48 -13.55
N GLU A 194 -13.67 -35.45 -12.91
CA GLU A 194 -14.89 -34.84 -13.42
C GLU A 194 -15.06 -33.36 -13.08
N GLN A 195 -14.14 -32.80 -12.27
CA GLN A 195 -14.18 -31.39 -11.84
C GLN A 195 -13.86 -30.44 -12.99
N GLU A 196 -14.44 -29.27 -12.90
CA GLU A 196 -14.27 -28.21 -13.89
C GLU A 196 -13.97 -26.87 -13.24
N VAL A 197 -13.34 -25.96 -14.03
CA VAL A 197 -13.12 -24.58 -13.60
C VAL A 197 -14.45 -23.85 -13.59
N ASP A 198 -14.85 -23.34 -12.44
CA ASP A 198 -16.12 -22.66 -12.26
C ASP A 198 -16.20 -21.37 -13.05
N SER A 199 -17.30 -21.15 -13.76
CA SER A 199 -17.53 -19.91 -14.47
C SER A 199 -17.51 -18.68 -13.54
N LYS A 200 -17.93 -18.84 -12.28
CA LYS A 200 -17.88 -17.77 -11.26
C LYS A 200 -16.44 -17.37 -10.93
N ILE A 201 -15.52 -18.33 -10.76
CA ILE A 201 -14.08 -18.08 -10.55
C ILE A 201 -13.55 -17.27 -11.74
N ILE A 202 -13.85 -17.70 -12.97
CA ILE A 202 -13.40 -17.01 -14.17
C ILE A 202 -13.96 -15.58 -14.24
N ASN A 203 -15.22 -15.37 -13.90
CA ASN A 203 -15.81 -14.03 -13.90
C ASN A 203 -15.18 -13.14 -12.83
N MET A 204 -14.94 -13.67 -11.62
CA MET A 204 -14.24 -12.93 -10.56
C MET A 204 -12.80 -12.55 -10.99
N LEU A 205 -12.07 -13.45 -11.63
CA LEU A 205 -10.75 -13.16 -12.18
C LEU A 205 -10.82 -12.07 -13.27
N LYS A 206 -11.78 -12.15 -14.20
CA LYS A 206 -11.99 -11.11 -15.22
C LYS A 206 -12.28 -9.75 -14.57
N GLU A 207 -13.13 -9.69 -13.57
CA GLU A 207 -13.48 -8.47 -12.87
C GLU A 207 -12.26 -7.88 -12.13
N LEU A 208 -11.57 -8.68 -11.32
CA LEU A 208 -10.37 -8.28 -10.59
C LEU A 208 -9.28 -7.73 -11.52
N TYR A 209 -9.01 -8.43 -12.62
CA TYR A 209 -7.93 -8.07 -13.53
C TYR A 209 -8.36 -7.08 -14.63
N SER A 210 -9.65 -6.72 -14.73
CA SER A 210 -10.12 -5.60 -15.57
C SER A 210 -9.75 -4.24 -15.00
N ILE A 211 -9.55 -4.17 -13.66
CA ILE A 211 -9.13 -2.94 -12.98
C ILE A 211 -7.71 -2.60 -13.42
N GLU A 212 -7.56 -1.46 -14.09
CA GLU A 212 -6.24 -0.97 -14.50
C GLU A 212 -5.39 -0.59 -13.28
N PRO A 213 -4.13 -1.09 -13.19
CA PRO A 213 -3.26 -0.77 -12.09
C PRO A 213 -2.95 0.73 -12.01
N LYS A 214 -3.22 1.33 -10.84
CA LYS A 214 -2.92 2.72 -10.50
C LYS A 214 -2.33 2.79 -9.11
N ALA A 215 -1.65 3.88 -8.79
CA ALA A 215 -1.28 4.22 -7.43
C ALA A 215 -2.50 4.72 -6.65
N GLU A 216 -2.36 4.82 -5.33
CA GLU A 216 -3.34 5.42 -4.45
C GLU A 216 -2.64 6.02 -3.24
N LEU A 217 -2.32 7.30 -3.34
CA LEU A 217 -1.64 8.02 -2.28
C LEU A 217 -2.65 8.64 -1.32
N TYR A 218 -2.37 8.59 -0.03
CA TYR A 218 -3.14 9.32 0.96
C TYR A 218 -2.32 9.60 2.22
N PHE A 219 -2.78 10.55 3.02
CA PHE A 219 -2.22 10.80 4.34
C PHE A 219 -2.83 9.87 5.38
N LEU A 220 -2.05 8.92 5.89
CA LEU A 220 -2.49 8.08 7.01
C LEU A 220 -2.65 8.91 8.29
N ASN A 221 -1.68 9.77 8.57
CA ASN A 221 -1.74 10.73 9.66
C ASN A 221 -0.86 11.96 9.38
N ALA A 222 -1.17 13.03 10.09
CA ALA A 222 -0.34 14.22 10.14
C ALA A 222 -0.44 14.86 11.51
N SER A 223 0.66 15.44 11.96
CA SER A 223 0.71 16.26 13.18
C SER A 223 1.59 17.47 12.96
N ALA A 224 1.27 18.57 13.62
CA ALA A 224 2.12 19.74 13.62
C ALA A 224 2.07 20.48 14.96
N LEU A 225 3.19 21.09 15.31
CA LEU A 225 3.37 21.94 16.47
C LEU A 225 3.91 23.31 16.01
N LYS A 226 3.15 24.36 16.25
CA LYS A 226 3.52 25.75 15.94
C LYS A 226 3.98 26.49 17.19
N PHE A 227 5.08 27.19 17.06
CA PHE A 227 5.60 28.11 18.07
C PHE A 227 6.10 29.37 17.36
N GLY A 228 5.33 30.43 17.53
CA GLY A 228 5.56 31.69 16.84
C GLY A 228 5.49 31.55 15.32
N LYS A 229 6.59 31.86 14.66
CA LYS A 229 6.73 31.76 13.20
C LYS A 229 7.34 30.43 12.73
N TYR A 230 7.47 29.44 13.59
CA TYR A 230 8.04 28.16 13.26
C TYR A 230 7.03 27.05 13.47
N VAL A 231 7.07 26.07 12.58
CA VAL A 231 6.27 24.85 12.67
C VAL A 231 7.18 23.63 12.55
N ASN A 232 7.01 22.69 13.46
CA ASN A 232 7.48 21.33 13.29
C ASN A 232 6.28 20.48 12.88
N PHE A 233 6.44 19.65 11.84
CA PHE A 233 5.39 18.73 11.44
C PHE A 233 5.92 17.35 11.09
N SER A 234 5.05 16.36 11.21
CA SER A 234 5.25 14.99 10.74
C SER A 234 4.03 14.56 9.92
N VAL A 235 4.25 13.98 8.77
CA VAL A 235 3.22 13.37 7.93
C VAL A 235 3.60 11.94 7.61
N ASN A 236 2.62 11.03 7.62
CA ASN A 236 2.77 9.67 7.15
C ASN A 236 1.92 9.51 5.89
N VAL A 237 2.59 9.24 4.76
CA VAL A 237 1.97 9.04 3.46
C VAL A 237 2.02 7.56 3.12
N ARG A 238 0.95 7.00 2.60
CA ARG A 238 0.88 5.61 2.14
C ARG A 238 0.47 5.54 0.68
N ASN A 239 0.88 4.46 0.02
CA ASN A 239 0.38 4.05 -1.28
C ASN A 239 -0.35 2.71 -1.15
N GLU A 240 -1.67 2.75 -1.22
CA GLU A 240 -2.56 1.57 -1.15
C GLU A 240 -3.00 1.07 -2.54
N GLY A 241 -2.37 1.59 -3.59
CA GLY A 241 -2.63 1.22 -4.97
C GLY A 241 -1.95 -0.07 -5.42
N LEU A 242 -2.05 -0.35 -6.71
CA LEU A 242 -1.50 -1.53 -7.36
C LEU A 242 -0.11 -1.31 -7.97
N ILE A 243 0.35 -0.07 -8.09
CA ILE A 243 1.67 0.28 -8.63
C ILE A 243 2.35 1.32 -7.76
N SER A 244 3.68 1.39 -7.86
CA SER A 244 4.49 2.42 -7.19
C SER A 244 4.17 3.81 -7.73
N ALA A 245 4.03 4.78 -6.81
CA ALA A 245 3.89 6.19 -7.16
C ALA A 245 5.26 6.83 -7.36
N GLN A 246 5.50 7.38 -8.55
CA GLN A 246 6.77 8.00 -8.91
C GLN A 246 6.73 9.51 -8.70
N ASN A 247 7.88 10.12 -8.41
CA ASN A 247 8.04 11.57 -8.29
C ASN A 247 7.01 12.21 -7.35
N VAL A 248 6.85 11.62 -6.16
CA VAL A 248 5.87 12.10 -5.17
C VAL A 248 6.39 13.37 -4.53
N ILE A 249 5.63 14.47 -4.66
CA ILE A 249 5.94 15.77 -4.08
C ILE A 249 4.93 16.09 -2.97
N LEU A 250 5.45 16.40 -1.78
CA LEU A 250 4.66 16.95 -0.69
C LEU A 250 4.75 18.48 -0.73
N LYS A 251 3.63 19.16 -0.93
CA LYS A 251 3.52 20.62 -0.81
C LYS A 251 2.91 21.00 0.52
N VAL A 252 3.48 22.02 1.16
CA VAL A 252 2.95 22.62 2.39
C VAL A 252 2.47 24.02 2.07
N ILE A 253 1.19 24.26 2.35
CA ILE A 253 0.49 25.49 1.95
C ILE A 253 -0.19 26.10 3.18
N SER A 254 -0.21 27.41 3.28
CA SER A 254 -1.00 28.19 4.23
C SER A 254 -1.58 29.42 3.55
N GLU A 255 -2.87 29.74 3.81
CA GLU A 255 -3.53 30.91 3.25
C GLU A 255 -3.38 31.04 1.70
N ASN A 256 -3.44 29.90 0.99
CA ASN A 256 -3.22 29.80 -0.46
C ASN A 256 -1.77 30.13 -0.94
N ILE A 257 -0.82 30.25 -0.02
CA ILE A 257 0.59 30.46 -0.33
C ILE A 257 1.34 29.15 -0.09
N GLN A 258 2.03 28.66 -1.09
CA GLN A 258 2.93 27.54 -0.92
C GLN A 258 4.13 27.99 -0.08
N LEU A 259 4.30 27.38 1.10
CA LEU A 259 5.39 27.65 2.02
C LEU A 259 6.64 26.92 1.61
N ASP A 260 6.49 25.65 1.25
CA ASP A 260 7.59 24.78 0.83
C ASP A 260 7.09 23.58 0.02
N SER A 261 8.04 22.84 -0.58
CA SER A 261 7.77 21.57 -1.26
C SER A 261 8.92 20.59 -1.08
N PHE A 262 8.60 19.33 -0.85
CA PHE A 262 9.55 18.27 -0.52
C PHE A 262 9.38 17.09 -1.46
N ASP A 263 10.50 16.61 -1.99
CA ASP A 263 10.55 15.45 -2.86
C ASP A 263 10.59 14.16 -2.00
N LEU A 264 9.48 13.43 -1.96
CA LEU A 264 9.36 12.15 -1.27
C LEU A 264 9.89 10.98 -2.10
N LYS A 265 10.29 11.22 -3.36
CA LYS A 265 10.72 10.19 -4.30
C LYS A 265 9.60 9.21 -4.65
N GLU A 266 9.96 7.98 -4.88
CA GLU A 266 9.04 6.87 -5.12
C GLU A 266 8.44 6.35 -3.81
N ILE A 267 7.15 6.03 -3.82
CA ILE A 267 6.48 5.28 -2.75
C ILE A 267 5.91 4.00 -3.36
N ASP A 268 6.51 2.87 -2.99
CA ASP A 268 6.09 1.56 -3.49
C ASP A 268 4.65 1.23 -3.08
N PHE A 269 3.99 0.39 -3.87
CA PHE A 269 2.66 -0.13 -3.54
C PHE A 269 2.70 -0.91 -2.20
N GLY A 270 1.67 -0.73 -1.38
CA GLY A 270 1.60 -1.28 -0.03
C GLY A 270 2.57 -0.65 0.99
N ALA A 271 3.43 0.28 0.56
CA ALA A 271 4.39 0.93 1.43
C ALA A 271 3.92 2.32 1.90
N GLY A 272 4.64 2.86 2.88
CA GLY A 272 4.44 4.22 3.37
C GLY A 272 5.75 4.90 3.73
N LYS A 273 5.71 6.24 3.77
CA LYS A 273 6.83 7.06 4.22
C LYS A 273 6.37 8.05 5.28
N THR A 274 7.13 8.12 6.36
CA THR A 274 7.01 9.21 7.34
C THR A 274 8.01 10.29 6.99
N PHE A 275 7.54 11.52 6.90
CA PHE A 275 8.36 12.68 6.59
C PHE A 275 8.22 13.74 7.69
N GLU A 276 9.34 14.21 8.21
CA GLU A 276 9.40 15.13 9.33
C GLU A 276 10.18 16.37 8.96
N VAL A 277 9.64 17.52 9.36
CA VAL A 277 10.29 18.82 9.16
C VAL A 277 10.30 19.56 10.48
N SER A 278 11.46 20.13 10.80
CA SER A 278 11.63 21.00 11.97
C SER A 278 11.91 22.43 11.53
N TYR A 279 11.33 23.37 12.26
CA TYR A 279 11.55 24.81 12.08
C TYR A 279 11.16 25.35 10.71
N LEU A 280 10.11 24.82 10.06
CA LEU A 280 9.54 25.45 8.89
C LEU A 280 9.09 26.86 9.22
N ASN A 281 9.57 27.85 8.47
CA ASN A 281 9.21 29.25 8.70
C ASN A 281 7.83 29.53 8.09
N VAL A 282 6.91 30.01 8.89
CA VAL A 282 5.53 30.33 8.48
C VAL A 282 5.19 31.76 8.88
N PRO A 283 4.24 32.44 8.21
CA PRO A 283 3.70 33.71 8.68
C PRO A 283 3.18 33.58 10.12
N SER A 284 3.38 34.59 10.97
CA SER A 284 2.99 34.53 12.39
C SER A 284 1.47 34.33 12.58
N ARG A 285 0.67 34.76 11.60
CA ARG A 285 -0.79 34.65 11.62
C ARG A 285 -1.33 33.36 11.01
N THR A 286 -0.44 32.42 10.63
CA THR A 286 -0.86 31.13 10.08
C THR A 286 -1.73 30.38 11.10
N ASP A 287 -2.99 30.16 10.77
CA ASP A 287 -3.95 29.44 11.61
C ASP A 287 -4.21 28.01 11.14
N SER A 288 -3.76 27.68 9.91
CA SER A 288 -3.94 26.35 9.31
C SER A 288 -2.78 25.97 8.40
N LEU A 289 -2.60 24.66 8.22
CA LEU A 289 -1.75 24.09 7.19
C LEU A 289 -2.57 23.20 6.27
N ILE A 290 -2.20 23.21 5.01
CA ILE A 290 -2.68 22.30 3.99
C ILE A 290 -1.46 21.53 3.49
N PHE A 291 -1.53 20.22 3.60
CA PHE A 291 -0.61 19.28 2.97
C PHE A 291 -1.23 18.76 1.69
N LYS A 292 -0.49 18.78 0.60
CA LYS A 292 -0.93 18.29 -0.70
C LYS A 292 0.11 17.37 -1.30
N LEU A 293 -0.32 16.17 -1.72
CA LEU A 293 0.49 15.25 -2.49
C LEU A 293 0.26 15.48 -3.98
N GLU A 294 1.34 15.41 -4.75
CA GLU A 294 1.30 15.39 -6.21
C GLU A 294 2.23 14.29 -6.72
N THR A 295 1.80 13.58 -7.75
CA THR A 295 2.58 12.57 -8.47
C THR A 295 2.22 12.59 -9.96
N GLU A 296 3.16 12.16 -10.80
CA GLU A 296 2.92 11.93 -12.22
C GLU A 296 2.21 10.59 -12.49
N THR A 297 2.24 9.67 -11.51
CA THR A 297 1.60 8.37 -11.61
C THR A 297 0.08 8.51 -11.56
N PRO A 298 -0.69 7.84 -12.45
CA PRO A 298 -2.14 7.79 -12.34
C PRO A 298 -2.60 7.19 -11.00
N GLU A 299 -3.59 7.82 -10.37
CA GLU A 299 -4.17 7.40 -9.09
C GLU A 299 -5.64 7.02 -9.24
N PHE A 300 -6.14 6.17 -8.32
CA PHE A 300 -7.56 5.84 -8.27
C PHE A 300 -8.40 7.03 -7.80
N ASP A 301 -7.93 7.72 -6.75
CA ASP A 301 -8.55 8.94 -6.23
C ASP A 301 -7.44 9.98 -5.97
N LYS A 302 -7.70 11.23 -6.33
CA LYS A 302 -6.81 12.38 -6.06
C LYS A 302 -7.37 13.35 -5.04
N ASP A 303 -8.64 13.19 -4.67
CA ASP A 303 -9.29 14.11 -3.73
C ASP A 303 -8.78 13.90 -2.30
N ASN A 304 -8.33 12.69 -1.97
CA ASN A 304 -7.74 12.34 -0.69
C ASN A 304 -6.24 12.73 -0.54
N ASN A 305 -5.64 13.27 -1.61
CA ASN A 305 -4.27 13.79 -1.62
C ASN A 305 -4.12 15.15 -0.90
N ILE A 306 -5.20 15.67 -0.34
CA ILE A 306 -5.20 16.96 0.35
C ILE A 306 -5.65 16.75 1.80
N LEU A 307 -4.80 17.18 2.72
CA LEU A 307 -5.09 17.18 4.15
C LEU A 307 -5.00 18.62 4.66
N SER A 308 -6.09 19.15 5.22
CA SER A 308 -6.14 20.49 5.81
C SER A 308 -6.44 20.41 7.30
N SER A 309 -5.71 21.18 8.09
CA SER A 309 -5.97 21.26 9.54
C SER A 309 -5.69 22.64 10.12
N ASN A 310 -6.52 23.02 11.07
CA ASN A 310 -6.36 24.23 11.85
C ASN A 310 -5.58 23.95 13.14
N PHE A 311 -4.72 24.88 13.52
CA PHE A 311 -4.04 24.85 14.80
C PHE A 311 -5.00 25.14 15.94
N GLN A 312 -4.84 24.42 17.05
CA GLN A 312 -5.55 24.64 18.30
C GLN A 312 -4.56 24.95 19.41
N GLU A 313 -4.94 25.80 20.37
CA GLU A 313 -4.11 26.06 21.56
C GLU A 313 -3.94 24.76 22.37
N VAL A 314 -2.70 24.49 22.79
CA VAL A 314 -2.33 23.32 23.61
C VAL A 314 -2.12 23.75 25.04
#